data_0bcb399627859b4ce35ca9070f5a926a
#
_entry.id   0bcb399627859b4ce35ca9070f5a926a
#
_cell.length_a   1.000
_cell.length_b   1.000
_cell.length_c   1.000
_cell.angle_alpha   90.00
_cell.angle_beta   90.00
_cell.angle_gamma   90.00
#
_symmetry.space_group_name_H-M   'P 1'
#
loop_
_entity.id
_entity.type
_entity.pdbx_description
1 polymer ?
#
loop_
_entity_poly.entity_id
_entity_poly.type
_entity_poly.pdbx_seq_one_letter_code
_entity_poly.pdbx_strand_id
1 'polypeptide(L)'
;MFVSVILYCYNMKYLCYEKMAEKQSFCDVFFFAWCTSVGFQTLYLFVSCFKNAYTTWLDCKVMERRHDVFHNILFFPDRRLVCRDFFSQFGCRVKKCRNAHYKTSLSELLDVLNNAKKSLDICMFTISCHELANAALELHKLDIAVRIITNEEHESLSGSQIERFQREGIQVRHDKTSYYMHHKFVIVDNVTLITGSFNWTRQAVVGNRENVLVTNNDEIVQPYIQEFKKLWEMYNPRN
;
A
#
# COMPACT_ATOMS: atom_id res chain seq x y z
N MET A 1 37.11 13.85 32.96
CA MET A 1 35.73 14.33 32.78
C MET A 1 35.24 14.16 31.33
N PHE A 2 35.99 14.57 30.33
CA PHE A 2 35.61 14.40 28.91
C PHE A 2 35.46 12.93 28.46
N VAL A 3 36.38 12.07 28.86
CA VAL A 3 36.37 10.63 28.51
C VAL A 3 35.16 9.92 29.11
N SER A 4 34.72 10.31 30.31
CA SER A 4 33.56 9.71 30.97
C SER A 4 32.23 10.06 30.28
N VAL A 5 32.12 11.25 29.68
CA VAL A 5 30.91 11.67 28.92
C VAL A 5 30.82 10.93 27.58
N ILE A 6 31.96 10.74 26.92
CA ILE A 6 32.02 9.98 25.65
C ILE A 6 31.72 8.50 25.88
N LEU A 7 32.26 7.90 26.96
CA LEU A 7 31.93 6.52 27.34
C LEU A 7 30.46 6.37 27.74
N TYR A 8 29.88 7.39 28.38
CA TYR A 8 28.46 7.40 28.76
C TYR A 8 27.55 7.48 27.53
N CYS A 9 27.89 8.31 26.55
CA CYS A 9 27.19 8.40 25.27
C CYS A 9 27.31 7.11 24.44
N TYR A 10 28.49 6.45 24.50
CA TYR A 10 28.70 5.17 23.82
C TYR A 10 27.93 4.02 24.48
N ASN A 11 27.89 3.98 25.82
CA ASN A 11 27.09 3.02 26.57
C ASN A 11 25.57 3.28 26.44
N MET A 12 25.14 4.52 26.33
CA MET A 12 23.74 4.86 26.01
C MET A 12 23.33 4.36 24.62
N LYS A 13 24.23 4.42 23.64
CA LYS A 13 23.98 3.79 22.32
C LYS A 13 23.75 2.28 22.41
N TYR A 14 24.52 1.60 23.27
CA TYR A 14 24.40 0.15 23.50
C TYR A 14 23.13 -0.22 24.29
N LEU A 15 22.78 0.59 25.29
CA LEU A 15 21.57 0.38 26.12
C LEU A 15 20.26 0.71 25.37
N CYS A 16 20.28 1.64 24.41
CA CYS A 16 19.14 1.84 23.51
C CYS A 16 18.89 0.62 22.63
N TYR A 17 19.93 -0.11 22.24
CA TYR A 17 19.80 -1.31 21.42
C TYR A 17 19.13 -2.47 22.18
N GLU A 18 19.37 -2.59 23.50
CA GLU A 18 18.85 -3.70 24.30
C GLU A 18 17.53 -3.43 25.05
N LYS A 19 17.09 -2.17 25.20
CA LYS A 19 15.95 -1.82 26.07
C LYS A 19 14.92 -0.87 25.44
N MET A 20 14.64 -1.01 24.16
CA MET A 20 13.65 -0.16 23.45
C MET A 20 12.18 -0.43 23.83
N ALA A 21 11.89 -1.30 24.82
CA ALA A 21 10.51 -1.59 25.23
C ALA A 21 9.97 -0.75 26.42
N GLU A 22 10.81 -0.01 27.15
CA GLU A 22 10.37 0.52 28.47
C GLU A 22 10.92 1.88 28.89
N LYS A 23 11.02 2.97 28.19
CA LYS A 23 11.32 4.25 28.88
C LYS A 23 11.15 5.52 28.03
N GLN A 24 9.93 5.99 27.90
CA GLN A 24 9.61 7.40 27.59
C GLN A 24 9.81 8.32 28.80
N SER A 25 9.76 7.77 30.01
CA SER A 25 9.77 8.53 31.29
C SER A 25 11.15 8.93 31.83
N PHE A 26 12.24 8.35 31.32
CA PHE A 26 13.58 8.61 31.89
C PHE A 26 14.27 9.86 31.33
N CYS A 27 13.92 10.26 30.12
CA CYS A 27 14.52 11.46 29.50
C CYS A 27 14.01 12.77 30.11
N ASP A 28 12.76 12.81 30.55
CA ASP A 28 12.14 14.03 31.08
C ASP A 28 12.66 14.42 32.47
N VAL A 29 12.98 13.44 33.31
CA VAL A 29 13.49 13.68 34.69
C VAL A 29 14.93 14.19 34.70
N PHE A 30 15.78 13.74 33.78
CA PHE A 30 17.16 14.23 33.66
C PHE A 30 17.26 15.65 33.10
N PHE A 31 16.30 16.07 32.27
CA PHE A 31 16.29 17.40 31.67
C PHE A 31 16.12 18.50 32.72
N PHE A 32 15.27 18.31 33.74
CA PHE A 32 14.98 19.30 34.78
C PHE A 32 16.09 19.48 35.79
N ALA A 33 16.81 18.41 36.16
CA ALA A 33 17.84 18.45 37.20
C ALA A 33 19.16 19.07 36.72
N TRP A 34 19.41 19.17 35.45
CA TRP A 34 20.69 19.62 34.89
C TRP A 34 20.69 21.09 34.44
N CYS A 35 19.56 21.68 34.17
CA CYS A 35 19.47 23.06 33.67
C CYS A 35 19.92 24.15 34.64
N THR A 36 20.09 23.84 35.93
CA THR A 36 20.35 24.86 36.94
C THR A 36 21.82 25.04 37.33
N SER A 37 22.75 24.21 36.84
CA SER A 37 24.16 24.28 37.33
C SER A 37 25.25 24.25 36.28
N VAL A 38 24.97 24.31 34.97
CA VAL A 38 25.97 24.01 33.96
C VAL A 38 26.03 25.04 32.83
N GLY A 39 27.21 25.60 32.59
CA GLY A 39 27.46 26.66 31.60
C GLY A 39 27.22 26.25 30.13
N PHE A 40 27.18 27.24 29.24
CA PHE A 40 26.84 27.14 27.80
C PHE A 40 27.52 25.95 27.04
N GLN A 41 28.73 25.55 27.40
CA GLN A 41 29.45 24.45 26.75
C GLN A 41 28.83 23.08 26.99
N THR A 42 28.29 22.85 28.18
CA THR A 42 27.63 21.59 28.54
C THR A 42 26.24 21.48 27.96
N LEU A 43 25.54 22.61 27.82
CA LEU A 43 24.25 22.68 27.10
C LEU A 43 24.44 22.31 25.61
N TYR A 44 25.50 22.82 24.97
CA TYR A 44 25.82 22.47 23.59
C TYR A 44 26.10 20.97 23.40
N LEU A 45 26.87 20.37 24.31
CA LEU A 45 27.14 18.92 24.28
C LEU A 45 25.87 18.09 24.52
N PHE A 46 25.00 18.56 25.40
CA PHE A 46 23.72 17.89 25.68
C PHE A 46 22.80 17.94 24.44
N VAL A 47 22.64 19.11 23.83
CA VAL A 47 21.84 19.28 22.60
C VAL A 47 22.39 18.44 21.45
N SER A 48 23.74 18.40 21.31
CA SER A 48 24.38 17.57 20.29
C SER A 48 24.17 16.07 20.53
N CYS A 49 24.26 15.63 21.78
CA CYS A 49 24.00 14.24 22.17
C CYS A 49 22.54 13.86 21.96
N PHE A 50 21.60 14.77 22.30
CA PHE A 50 20.17 14.57 22.08
C PHE A 50 19.82 14.51 20.59
N LYS A 51 20.41 15.42 19.79
CA LYS A 51 20.24 15.42 18.33
C LYS A 51 20.75 14.10 17.71
N ASN A 52 21.91 13.62 18.14
CA ASN A 52 22.46 12.34 17.67
C ASN A 52 21.63 11.13 18.14
N ALA A 53 21.11 11.16 19.36
CA ALA A 53 20.22 10.11 19.87
C ALA A 53 18.87 10.11 19.10
N TYR A 54 18.32 11.29 18.83
CA TYR A 54 17.09 11.44 18.05
C TYR A 54 17.24 10.99 16.61
N THR A 55 18.35 11.37 15.93
CA THR A 55 18.62 10.88 14.57
C THR A 55 18.82 9.37 14.55
N THR A 56 19.55 8.80 15.52
CA THR A 56 19.72 7.34 15.63
C THR A 56 18.39 6.63 15.88
N TRP A 57 17.50 7.21 16.71
CA TRP A 57 16.16 6.67 16.96
C TRP A 57 15.30 6.73 15.68
N LEU A 58 15.37 7.82 14.91
CA LEU A 58 14.70 7.94 13.61
C LEU A 58 15.22 6.89 12.62
N ASP A 59 16.54 6.71 12.56
CA ASP A 59 17.18 5.71 11.70
C ASP A 59 16.76 4.29 12.10
N CYS A 60 16.69 3.99 13.41
CA CYS A 60 16.15 2.72 13.91
C CYS A 60 14.69 2.51 13.51
N LYS A 61 13.84 3.56 13.63
CA LYS A 61 12.43 3.51 13.20
C LYS A 61 12.28 3.31 11.70
N VAL A 62 13.17 3.88 10.91
CA VAL A 62 13.21 3.68 9.45
C VAL A 62 13.67 2.25 9.12
N MET A 63 14.70 1.74 9.82
CA MET A 63 15.18 0.37 9.66
C MET A 63 14.15 -0.67 10.10
N GLU A 64 13.46 -0.46 11.22
CA GLU A 64 12.37 -1.31 11.70
C GLU A 64 11.24 -1.40 10.66
N ARG A 65 10.86 -0.26 10.04
CA ARG A 65 9.92 -0.24 8.92
C ARG A 65 10.45 -0.95 7.67
N ARG A 66 11.76 -0.93 7.41
CA ARG A 66 12.37 -1.65 6.27
C ARG A 66 12.36 -3.16 6.44
N HIS A 67 12.36 -3.69 7.67
CA HIS A 67 12.25 -5.13 7.91
C HIS A 67 10.88 -5.71 7.57
N ASP A 68 9.83 -4.89 7.57
CA ASP A 68 8.47 -5.28 7.20
C ASP A 68 8.12 -5.01 5.72
N VAL A 69 9.09 -4.55 4.91
CA VAL A 69 8.88 -4.32 3.48
C VAL A 69 8.79 -5.66 2.76
N PHE A 70 7.70 -5.86 2.04
CA PHE A 70 7.55 -7.02 1.16
C PHE A 70 7.44 -6.62 -0.31
N HIS A 71 7.88 -7.54 -1.16
CA HIS A 71 7.67 -7.49 -2.60
C HIS A 71 7.15 -8.86 -3.05
N ASN A 72 6.05 -8.87 -3.76
CA ASN A 72 5.52 -10.05 -4.41
C ASN A 72 5.35 -9.78 -5.91
N ILE A 73 5.74 -10.73 -6.73
CA ILE A 73 5.63 -10.62 -8.19
C ILE A 73 4.72 -11.74 -8.68
N LEU A 74 3.65 -11.36 -9.36
CA LEU A 74 2.69 -12.26 -9.97
C LEU A 74 2.85 -12.24 -11.48
N PHE A 75 2.85 -13.39 -12.08
CA PHE A 75 2.87 -13.54 -13.53
C PHE A 75 1.60 -14.21 -14.03
N PHE A 76 1.13 -13.73 -15.17
CA PHE A 76 0.00 -14.30 -15.90
C PHE A 76 0.46 -14.86 -17.27
N PRO A 77 -0.31 -15.72 -17.92
CA PRO A 77 -1.69 -16.06 -17.56
C PRO A 77 -1.80 -17.18 -16.54
N ASP A 78 -2.87 -17.15 -15.76
CA ASP A 78 -3.34 -18.32 -15.02
C ASP A 78 -3.89 -19.38 -15.98
N ARG A 79 -3.58 -20.65 -15.76
CA ARG A 79 -4.09 -21.74 -16.61
C ARG A 79 -5.62 -21.89 -16.52
N ARG A 80 -6.20 -21.52 -15.40
CA ARG A 80 -7.65 -21.56 -15.11
C ARG A 80 -8.00 -20.44 -14.15
N LEU A 81 -9.23 -19.91 -14.28
CA LEU A 81 -9.77 -19.02 -13.29
C LEU A 81 -9.86 -19.71 -11.92
N VAL A 82 -9.66 -18.96 -10.88
CA VAL A 82 -9.80 -19.43 -9.50
C VAL A 82 -11.25 -19.84 -9.21
N CYS A 83 -11.44 -20.94 -8.50
CA CYS A 83 -12.75 -21.36 -8.02
C CYS A 83 -13.10 -20.58 -6.74
N ARG A 84 -14.10 -19.72 -6.78
CA ARG A 84 -14.54 -18.94 -5.63
C ARG A 84 -14.94 -19.82 -4.44
N ASP A 85 -15.65 -20.93 -4.72
CA ASP A 85 -16.15 -21.81 -3.67
C ASP A 85 -15.06 -22.67 -3.03
N PHE A 86 -13.91 -22.86 -3.73
CA PHE A 86 -12.82 -23.69 -3.20
C PHE A 86 -12.22 -23.08 -1.92
N PHE A 87 -12.09 -21.75 -1.86
CA PHE A 87 -11.55 -21.02 -0.70
C PHE A 87 -12.63 -20.68 0.34
N SER A 88 -13.90 -21.03 0.09
CA SER A 88 -14.96 -20.86 1.07
C SER A 88 -14.91 -21.92 2.16
N GLN A 89 -15.56 -21.67 3.30
CA GLN A 89 -15.65 -22.59 4.44
C GLN A 89 -16.17 -23.99 4.06
N PHE A 90 -16.99 -24.09 3.02
CA PHE A 90 -17.62 -25.35 2.60
C PHE A 90 -16.92 -26.00 1.41
N GLY A 91 -15.90 -25.37 0.84
CA GLY A 91 -15.21 -25.84 -0.34
C GLY A 91 -16.09 -25.92 -1.58
N CYS A 92 -15.51 -26.30 -2.72
CA CYS A 92 -16.25 -26.49 -3.95
C CYS A 92 -16.97 -27.84 -4.00
N ARG A 93 -18.28 -27.81 -4.16
CA ARG A 93 -19.15 -29.00 -4.26
C ARG A 93 -19.41 -29.49 -5.69
N VAL A 94 -18.85 -28.79 -6.69
CA VAL A 94 -19.04 -29.16 -8.10
C VAL A 94 -18.09 -30.30 -8.46
N LYS A 95 -18.64 -31.52 -8.71
CA LYS A 95 -17.87 -32.75 -8.98
C LYS A 95 -16.87 -32.64 -10.14
N LYS A 96 -17.12 -31.81 -11.15
CA LYS A 96 -16.25 -31.59 -12.32
C LYS A 96 -16.00 -30.08 -12.50
N CYS A 97 -15.61 -29.41 -11.42
CA CYS A 97 -15.26 -27.99 -11.52
C CYS A 97 -14.08 -27.78 -12.47
N ARG A 98 -14.25 -26.87 -13.43
CA ARG A 98 -13.21 -26.51 -14.39
C ARG A 98 -12.26 -25.42 -13.90
N ASN A 99 -12.59 -24.78 -12.76
CA ASN A 99 -11.80 -23.74 -12.17
C ASN A 99 -10.64 -24.29 -11.33
N ALA A 100 -9.64 -23.47 -11.06
CA ALA A 100 -8.49 -23.85 -10.25
C ALA A 100 -8.88 -24.06 -8.78
N HIS A 101 -8.46 -25.18 -8.22
CA HIS A 101 -8.57 -25.53 -6.81
C HIS A 101 -7.19 -25.44 -6.12
N TYR A 102 -6.41 -24.44 -6.48
CA TYR A 102 -5.10 -24.11 -5.92
C TYR A 102 -4.88 -22.61 -6.01
N LYS A 103 -3.91 -22.07 -5.29
CA LYS A 103 -3.55 -20.66 -5.40
C LYS A 103 -3.07 -20.32 -6.80
N THR A 104 -3.67 -19.28 -7.38
CA THR A 104 -3.30 -18.71 -8.69
C THR A 104 -2.89 -17.26 -8.51
N SER A 105 -2.25 -16.66 -9.52
CA SER A 105 -1.88 -15.24 -9.47
C SER A 105 -3.12 -14.34 -9.25
N LEU A 106 -4.26 -14.70 -9.86
CA LEU A 106 -5.53 -14.00 -9.61
C LEU A 106 -5.99 -14.15 -8.15
N SER A 107 -5.89 -15.35 -7.54
CA SER A 107 -6.31 -15.54 -6.15
C SER A 107 -5.44 -14.74 -5.19
N GLU A 108 -4.13 -14.67 -5.42
CA GLU A 108 -3.22 -13.86 -4.60
C GLU A 108 -3.50 -12.37 -4.76
N LEU A 109 -3.80 -11.92 -5.98
CA LEU A 109 -4.21 -10.53 -6.22
C LEU A 109 -5.52 -10.19 -5.52
N LEU A 110 -6.51 -11.08 -5.57
CA LEU A 110 -7.79 -10.93 -4.85
C LEU A 110 -7.59 -10.92 -3.33
N ASP A 111 -6.69 -11.75 -2.79
CA ASP A 111 -6.36 -11.75 -1.36
C ASP A 111 -5.82 -10.38 -0.93
N VAL A 112 -4.95 -9.75 -1.73
CA VAL A 112 -4.42 -8.40 -1.44
C VAL A 112 -5.55 -7.37 -1.45
N LEU A 113 -6.42 -7.38 -2.46
CA LEU A 113 -7.56 -6.44 -2.55
C LEU A 113 -8.53 -6.62 -1.38
N ASN A 114 -8.94 -7.87 -1.09
CA ASN A 114 -9.92 -8.18 -0.04
C ASN A 114 -9.41 -7.86 1.38
N ASN A 115 -8.11 -7.67 1.56
CA ASN A 115 -7.53 -7.24 2.83
C ASN A 115 -7.57 -5.74 3.07
N ALA A 116 -8.06 -4.92 2.12
CA ALA A 116 -8.27 -3.49 2.31
C ALA A 116 -9.15 -3.19 3.54
N LYS A 117 -8.77 -2.17 4.32
CA LYS A 117 -9.47 -1.77 5.55
C LYS A 117 -9.97 -0.33 5.54
N LYS A 118 -9.41 0.52 4.69
CA LYS A 118 -9.69 1.96 4.67
C LYS A 118 -10.04 2.47 3.28
N SER A 119 -9.25 2.11 2.27
CA SER A 119 -9.42 2.67 0.93
C SER A 119 -8.86 1.77 -0.17
N LEU A 120 -9.46 1.89 -1.35
CA LEU A 120 -9.02 1.26 -2.59
C LEU A 120 -9.05 2.30 -3.70
N ASP A 121 -7.88 2.75 -4.14
CA ASP A 121 -7.71 3.70 -5.22
C ASP A 121 -7.25 2.96 -6.48
N ILE A 122 -8.14 2.88 -7.46
CA ILE A 122 -7.94 2.12 -8.70
C ILE A 122 -7.66 3.10 -9.84
N CYS A 123 -6.49 3.02 -10.46
CA CYS A 123 -6.15 3.72 -11.70
C CYS A 123 -5.89 2.67 -12.77
N MET A 124 -6.89 2.44 -13.64
CA MET A 124 -6.90 1.27 -14.50
C MET A 124 -7.46 1.58 -15.87
N PHE A 125 -6.66 1.31 -16.91
CA PHE A 125 -7.03 1.59 -18.29
C PHE A 125 -8.31 0.85 -18.73
N THR A 126 -8.43 -0.44 -18.41
CA THR A 126 -9.59 -1.26 -18.78
C THR A 126 -10.04 -2.14 -17.63
N ILE A 127 -11.34 -2.11 -17.31
CA ILE A 127 -11.95 -2.93 -16.25
C ILE A 127 -13.13 -3.72 -16.83
N SER A 128 -12.93 -5.02 -17.08
CA SER A 128 -13.96 -5.96 -17.57
C SER A 128 -13.91 -7.33 -16.88
N CYS A 129 -12.97 -7.56 -15.94
CA CYS A 129 -12.89 -8.80 -15.17
C CYS A 129 -13.90 -8.76 -14.01
N HIS A 130 -14.89 -9.65 -14.02
CA HIS A 130 -15.93 -9.70 -13.00
C HIS A 130 -15.40 -10.00 -11.60
N GLU A 131 -14.40 -10.88 -11.48
CA GLU A 131 -13.82 -11.27 -10.21
C GLU A 131 -13.18 -10.06 -9.49
N LEU A 132 -12.38 -9.27 -10.19
CA LEU A 132 -11.74 -8.07 -9.66
C LEU A 132 -12.74 -6.95 -9.39
N ALA A 133 -13.70 -6.75 -10.30
CA ALA A 133 -14.78 -5.79 -10.10
C ALA A 133 -15.65 -6.13 -8.89
N ASN A 134 -15.96 -7.41 -8.69
CA ASN A 134 -16.70 -7.86 -7.52
C ASN A 134 -15.94 -7.58 -6.22
N ALA A 135 -14.62 -7.80 -6.17
CA ALA A 135 -13.83 -7.47 -5.00
C ALA A 135 -13.95 -5.98 -4.63
N ALA A 136 -13.84 -5.07 -5.61
CA ALA A 136 -14.01 -3.64 -5.37
C ALA A 136 -15.42 -3.28 -4.89
N LEU A 137 -16.46 -3.91 -5.46
CA LEU A 137 -17.85 -3.69 -5.07
C LEU A 137 -18.15 -4.22 -3.65
N GLU A 138 -17.64 -5.38 -3.30
CA GLU A 138 -17.84 -5.93 -1.94
C GLU A 138 -17.15 -5.06 -0.88
N LEU A 139 -15.95 -4.54 -1.19
CA LEU A 139 -15.28 -3.58 -0.31
C LEU A 139 -16.10 -2.30 -0.14
N HIS A 140 -16.65 -1.75 -1.22
CA HIS A 140 -17.52 -0.58 -1.15
C HIS A 140 -18.77 -0.81 -0.28
N LYS A 141 -19.40 -1.99 -0.37
CA LYS A 141 -20.51 -2.38 0.50
C LYS A 141 -20.14 -2.52 1.99
N LEU A 142 -18.85 -2.69 2.27
CA LEU A 142 -18.30 -2.71 3.63
C LEU A 142 -17.81 -1.32 4.09
N ASP A 143 -18.28 -0.24 3.44
CA ASP A 143 -17.90 1.15 3.72
C ASP A 143 -16.41 1.46 3.53
N ILE A 144 -15.68 0.64 2.77
CA ILE A 144 -14.33 0.96 2.33
C ILE A 144 -14.41 2.01 1.22
N ALA A 145 -13.63 3.08 1.32
CA ALA A 145 -13.60 4.15 0.33
C ALA A 145 -12.99 3.64 -1.00
N VAL A 146 -13.82 3.42 -2.02
CA VAL A 146 -13.38 3.00 -3.35
C VAL A 146 -13.47 4.17 -4.32
N ARG A 147 -12.36 4.48 -5.03
CA ARG A 147 -12.29 5.48 -6.07
C ARG A 147 -11.67 4.90 -7.33
N ILE A 148 -12.18 5.27 -8.50
CA ILE A 148 -11.73 4.70 -9.77
C ILE A 148 -11.38 5.83 -10.75
N ILE A 149 -10.21 5.73 -11.38
CA ILE A 149 -9.81 6.47 -12.55
C ILE A 149 -9.67 5.48 -13.70
N THR A 150 -10.32 5.76 -14.83
CA THR A 150 -10.25 4.90 -16.02
C THR A 150 -10.23 5.73 -17.31
N ASN A 151 -10.11 5.08 -18.45
CA ASN A 151 -10.20 5.76 -19.74
C ASN A 151 -11.65 5.78 -20.24
N GLU A 152 -12.11 6.93 -20.75
CA GLU A 152 -13.51 7.15 -21.19
C GLU A 152 -13.91 6.19 -22.31
N GLU A 153 -13.06 5.98 -23.31
CA GLU A 153 -13.38 5.11 -24.47
C GLU A 153 -13.65 3.66 -24.05
N HIS A 154 -13.09 3.21 -22.93
CA HIS A 154 -13.24 1.86 -22.42
C HIS A 154 -14.50 1.66 -21.55
N GLU A 155 -15.22 2.73 -21.22
CA GLU A 155 -16.49 2.65 -20.50
C GLU A 155 -17.57 1.95 -21.33
N SER A 156 -17.67 2.29 -22.61
CA SER A 156 -18.67 1.76 -23.55
C SER A 156 -18.35 0.36 -24.12
N LEU A 157 -17.17 -0.18 -23.84
CA LEU A 157 -16.78 -1.50 -24.34
C LEU A 157 -17.67 -2.60 -23.73
N SER A 158 -18.02 -3.57 -24.58
CA SER A 158 -18.77 -4.75 -24.15
C SER A 158 -18.07 -5.46 -22.98
N GLY A 159 -18.80 -5.66 -21.89
CA GLY A 159 -18.28 -6.27 -20.67
C GLY A 159 -17.60 -5.31 -19.70
N SER A 160 -17.55 -4.01 -19.99
CA SER A 160 -17.07 -2.98 -19.06
C SER A 160 -17.85 -3.04 -17.73
N GLN A 161 -17.15 -2.86 -16.61
CA GLN A 161 -17.76 -2.85 -15.29
C GLN A 161 -18.02 -1.43 -14.78
N ILE A 162 -17.71 -0.41 -15.57
CA ILE A 162 -17.75 0.99 -15.13
C ILE A 162 -19.16 1.43 -14.79
N GLU A 163 -20.13 1.19 -15.68
CA GLU A 163 -21.55 1.50 -15.41
C GLU A 163 -22.07 0.80 -14.14
N ARG A 164 -21.58 -0.42 -13.87
CA ARG A 164 -21.95 -1.14 -12.64
C ARG A 164 -21.39 -0.47 -11.40
N PHE A 165 -20.15 0.01 -11.43
CA PHE A 165 -19.56 0.77 -10.32
C PHE A 165 -20.33 2.07 -10.05
N GLN A 166 -20.67 2.81 -11.11
CA GLN A 166 -21.42 4.07 -10.99
C GLN A 166 -22.80 3.84 -10.39
N ARG A 167 -23.54 2.80 -10.84
CA ARG A 167 -24.86 2.41 -10.29
C ARG A 167 -24.80 2.04 -8.79
N GLU A 168 -23.74 1.43 -8.35
CA GLU A 168 -23.52 1.07 -6.94
C GLU A 168 -22.98 2.24 -6.10
N GLY A 169 -22.77 3.43 -6.72
CA GLY A 169 -22.35 4.65 -6.02
C GLY A 169 -20.85 4.86 -5.90
N ILE A 170 -20.04 4.01 -6.52
CA ILE A 170 -18.58 4.21 -6.56
C ILE A 170 -18.26 5.40 -7.49
N GLN A 171 -17.42 6.32 -7.00
CA GLN A 171 -16.98 7.46 -7.79
C GLN A 171 -15.99 7.02 -8.88
N VAL A 172 -16.33 7.30 -10.12
CA VAL A 172 -15.50 7.06 -11.30
C VAL A 172 -15.17 8.39 -11.97
N ARG A 173 -13.90 8.60 -12.30
CA ARG A 173 -13.42 9.76 -13.06
C ARG A 173 -12.72 9.29 -14.32
N HIS A 174 -12.82 10.08 -15.38
CA HIS A 174 -12.32 9.76 -16.73
C HIS A 174 -11.40 10.84 -17.23
N ASP A 175 -10.39 10.43 -18.00
CA ASP A 175 -9.63 11.35 -18.84
C ASP A 175 -10.52 11.82 -20.02
N LYS A 176 -10.65 13.13 -20.16
CA LYS A 176 -11.42 13.78 -21.23
C LYS A 176 -10.51 14.31 -22.37
N THR A 177 -9.23 13.98 -22.33
CA THR A 177 -8.27 14.43 -23.36
C THR A 177 -8.23 13.45 -24.53
N SER A 178 -7.57 13.86 -25.64
CA SER A 178 -7.31 12.97 -26.79
C SER A 178 -6.22 11.93 -26.53
N TYR A 179 -5.61 11.91 -25.36
CA TYR A 179 -4.60 10.96 -24.97
C TYR A 179 -5.18 9.96 -23.98
N TYR A 180 -4.61 8.75 -23.93
CA TYR A 180 -5.09 7.72 -23.04
C TYR A 180 -4.56 7.86 -21.61
N MET A 181 -5.42 7.78 -20.62
CA MET A 181 -5.06 7.40 -19.26
C MET A 181 -4.68 5.91 -19.28
N HIS A 182 -3.38 5.61 -19.45
CA HIS A 182 -2.92 4.25 -19.73
C HIS A 182 -2.26 3.55 -18.52
N HIS A 183 -2.46 4.08 -17.32
CA HIS A 183 -1.97 3.48 -16.09
C HIS A 183 -2.69 2.17 -15.74
N LYS A 184 -1.99 1.32 -15.02
CA LYS A 184 -2.50 0.06 -14.45
C LYS A 184 -1.89 -0.11 -13.08
N PHE A 185 -2.49 0.59 -12.10
CA PHE A 185 -2.10 0.44 -10.70
C PHE A 185 -3.29 0.57 -9.75
N VAL A 186 -3.11 0.02 -8.57
CA VAL A 186 -4.06 0.12 -7.46
C VAL A 186 -3.29 0.41 -6.19
N ILE A 187 -3.85 1.28 -5.36
CA ILE A 187 -3.31 1.59 -4.04
C ILE A 187 -4.30 1.11 -2.99
N VAL A 188 -3.85 0.25 -2.11
CA VAL A 188 -4.63 -0.29 -0.99
C VAL A 188 -4.21 0.41 0.29
N ASP A 189 -5.16 1.04 0.98
CA ASP A 189 -4.99 1.69 2.29
C ASP A 189 -3.90 2.77 2.36
N ASN A 190 -3.46 3.32 1.23
CA ASN A 190 -2.28 4.18 1.09
C ASN A 190 -0.97 3.52 1.57
N VAL A 191 -0.90 2.21 1.61
CA VAL A 191 0.23 1.43 2.11
C VAL A 191 0.75 0.46 1.07
N THR A 192 -0.12 -0.22 0.34
CA THR A 192 0.27 -1.26 -0.63
C THR A 192 -0.03 -0.81 -2.05
N LEU A 193 0.96 -0.91 -2.91
CA LEU A 193 0.86 -0.68 -4.34
C LEU A 193 0.77 -2.00 -5.09
N ILE A 194 -0.12 -2.06 -6.06
CA ILE A 194 -0.24 -3.10 -7.07
C ILE A 194 -0.02 -2.40 -8.42
N THR A 195 1.00 -2.77 -9.18
CA THR A 195 1.29 -2.13 -10.48
C THR A 195 1.94 -3.11 -11.45
N GLY A 196 1.81 -2.86 -12.74
CA GLY A 196 2.41 -3.68 -13.79
C GLY A 196 1.80 -3.46 -15.17
N SER A 197 1.88 -4.46 -16.03
CA SER A 197 1.27 -4.41 -17.37
C SER A 197 -0.22 -4.81 -17.37
N PHE A 198 -0.71 -5.38 -16.27
CA PHE A 198 -1.97 -6.11 -16.15
C PHE A 198 -3.19 -5.20 -16.11
N ASN A 199 -4.02 -5.25 -17.15
CA ASN A 199 -5.38 -4.70 -17.12
C ASN A 199 -6.35 -5.62 -16.37
N TRP A 200 -7.38 -5.06 -15.78
CA TRP A 200 -8.44 -5.84 -15.13
C TRP A 200 -9.39 -6.47 -16.14
N THR A 201 -8.87 -7.33 -17.00
CA THR A 201 -9.63 -8.02 -18.05
C THR A 201 -9.49 -9.54 -17.90
N ARG A 202 -10.52 -10.27 -18.32
CA ARG A 202 -10.44 -11.73 -18.37
C ARG A 202 -9.30 -12.20 -19.27
N GLN A 203 -9.06 -11.51 -20.39
CA GLN A 203 -7.96 -11.84 -21.31
C GLN A 203 -6.59 -11.70 -20.61
N ALA A 204 -6.39 -10.65 -19.78
CA ALA A 204 -5.17 -10.49 -19.02
C ALA A 204 -4.97 -11.64 -18.02
N VAL A 205 -6.05 -12.13 -17.39
CA VAL A 205 -5.98 -13.25 -16.43
C VAL A 205 -5.58 -14.57 -17.08
N VAL A 206 -6.20 -14.93 -18.23
CA VAL A 206 -6.09 -16.31 -18.77
C VAL A 206 -5.39 -16.42 -20.11
N GLY A 207 -4.97 -15.31 -20.72
CA GLY A 207 -4.44 -15.29 -22.10
C GLY A 207 -3.12 -14.56 -22.25
N ASN A 208 -3.07 -13.30 -21.82
CA ASN A 208 -1.90 -12.45 -22.01
C ASN A 208 -0.75 -12.86 -21.06
N ARG A 209 0.48 -12.55 -21.48
CA ARG A 209 1.63 -12.59 -20.57
C ARG A 209 1.74 -11.22 -19.91
N GLU A 210 1.41 -11.17 -18.63
CA GLU A 210 1.41 -9.96 -17.83
C GLU A 210 2.26 -10.14 -16.57
N ASN A 211 2.69 -9.04 -16.02
CA ASN A 211 3.36 -8.99 -14.72
C ASN A 211 2.65 -8.02 -13.79
N VAL A 212 2.66 -8.34 -12.51
CA VAL A 212 2.17 -7.47 -11.44
C VAL A 212 3.19 -7.49 -10.31
N LEU A 213 3.61 -6.32 -9.87
CA LEU A 213 4.34 -6.12 -8.62
C LEU A 213 3.35 -5.70 -7.54
N VAL A 214 3.42 -6.36 -6.39
CA VAL A 214 2.74 -5.96 -5.15
C VAL A 214 3.81 -5.58 -4.13
N THR A 215 3.76 -4.37 -3.60
CA THR A 215 4.76 -3.89 -2.64
C THR A 215 4.17 -2.90 -1.64
N ASN A 216 4.72 -2.89 -0.43
CA ASN A 216 4.47 -1.86 0.58
C ASN A 216 5.68 -0.96 0.83
N ASN A 217 6.68 -0.97 -0.07
CA ASN A 217 7.82 -0.07 0.04
C ASN A 217 7.36 1.38 -0.13
N ASP A 218 7.46 2.17 0.93
CA ASP A 218 6.98 3.55 0.98
C ASP A 218 7.64 4.44 -0.09
N GLU A 219 8.93 4.24 -0.38
CA GLU A 219 9.66 4.98 -1.42
C GLU A 219 9.05 4.76 -2.81
N ILE A 220 8.43 3.58 -3.05
CA ILE A 220 7.75 3.25 -4.31
C ILE A 220 6.29 3.67 -4.24
N VAL A 221 5.60 3.45 -3.12
CA VAL A 221 4.16 3.70 -2.97
C VAL A 221 3.83 5.20 -3.02
N GLN A 222 4.61 6.06 -2.36
CA GLN A 222 4.32 7.49 -2.26
C GLN A 222 4.20 8.22 -3.61
N PRO A 223 5.09 8.02 -4.61
CA PRO A 223 4.91 8.60 -5.93
C PRO A 223 3.58 8.24 -6.60
N TYR A 224 3.10 6.99 -6.46
CA TYR A 224 1.82 6.57 -7.02
C TYR A 224 0.62 7.20 -6.29
N ILE A 225 0.71 7.38 -4.98
CA ILE A 225 -0.32 8.12 -4.22
C ILE A 225 -0.42 9.56 -4.73
N GLN A 226 0.72 10.22 -4.96
CA GLN A 226 0.73 11.59 -5.47
C GLN A 226 0.17 11.67 -6.90
N GLU A 227 0.55 10.72 -7.78
CA GLU A 227 0.03 10.67 -9.14
C GLU A 227 -1.49 10.40 -9.14
N PHE A 228 -1.99 9.45 -8.32
CA PHE A 228 -3.43 9.23 -8.20
C PHE A 228 -4.17 10.50 -7.77
N LYS A 229 -3.69 11.19 -6.74
CA LYS A 229 -4.29 12.44 -6.26
C LYS A 229 -4.32 13.51 -7.34
N LYS A 230 -3.21 13.70 -8.06
CA LYS A 230 -3.09 14.65 -9.16
C LYS A 230 -4.10 14.34 -10.27
N LEU A 231 -4.19 13.10 -10.73
CA LEU A 231 -5.15 12.67 -11.75
C LEU A 231 -6.60 12.79 -11.23
N TRP A 232 -6.83 12.43 -9.96
CA TRP A 232 -8.14 12.56 -9.35
C TRP A 232 -8.66 13.98 -9.36
N GLU A 233 -7.81 14.97 -9.06
CA GLU A 233 -8.20 16.38 -9.16
C GLU A 233 -8.30 16.86 -10.60
N MET A 234 -7.38 16.45 -11.47
CA MET A 234 -7.40 16.79 -12.90
C MET A 234 -8.69 16.34 -13.60
N TYR A 235 -9.16 15.13 -13.29
CA TYR A 235 -10.36 14.55 -13.89
C TYR A 235 -11.63 14.84 -13.07
N ASN A 236 -11.62 15.87 -12.25
CA ASN A 236 -12.82 16.27 -11.51
C ASN A 236 -13.92 16.72 -12.49
N PRO A 237 -15.15 16.15 -12.41
CA PRO A 237 -16.24 16.52 -13.31
C PRO A 237 -16.66 18.00 -13.22
N ARG A 238 -16.23 18.70 -12.15
CA ARG A 238 -16.52 20.13 -11.92
C ARG A 238 -15.50 21.08 -12.54
N ASN A 239 -14.42 20.55 -13.10
CA ASN A 239 -13.39 21.34 -13.77
C ASN A 239 -13.72 21.54 -15.26
#